data_6df50f4ece43969ddcbe992ab7c6ac3e
#
_entry.id   6df50f4ece43969ddcbe992ab7c6ac3e
#
_cell.length_a   1.000
_cell.length_b   1.000
_cell.length_c   1.000
_cell.angle_alpha   90.00
_cell.angle_beta   90.00
_cell.angle_gamma   90.00
#
_symmetry.space_group_name_H-M   'P 1'
#
loop_
_entity.id
_entity.type
_entity.pdbx_description
1 polymer ?
#
loop_
_entity_poly.entity_id
_entity_poly.type
_entity_poly.pdbx_seq_one_letter_code
_entity_poly.pdbx_strand_id
1 'polypeptide(L)'
;MEIRQTELLRYLGWKGQEFDETLQNKLKEAAKRCLELARPRCVVKKFTISNDMRIADDFALEGQDVAAHLAGCTELYLFAATVGADAEREISRLFAAGKANDALLLDSAATCAVESYADEICEDLQAGETFALTERFSCGYGDFPLSAQPKILRLLSADTKIGLCSDESFLLSPQKSVTALIGVTKQSAPEKKRGCGNKCGNCKHGGCAYRKE
;
A
#
# COMPACT_ATOMS: atom_id res chain seq x y z
N MET A 1 1.63 7.55 11.11
CA MET A 1 2.58 6.77 10.28
C MET A 1 3.79 6.43 11.11
N GLU A 2 4.07 5.13 11.28
CA GLU A 2 5.16 4.58 12.10
C GLU A 2 6.02 3.64 11.25
N ILE A 3 7.35 3.75 11.36
CA ILE A 3 8.28 2.84 10.69
C ILE A 3 8.80 1.85 11.74
N ARG A 4 8.21 0.65 11.75
CA ARG A 4 8.62 -0.42 12.69
C ARG A 4 9.90 -1.09 12.20
N GLN A 5 10.87 -1.22 13.07
CA GLN A 5 12.18 -1.82 12.74
C GLN A 5 12.05 -3.25 12.20
N THR A 6 11.11 -4.03 12.72
CA THR A 6 10.84 -5.40 12.25
C THR A 6 10.40 -5.43 10.78
N GLU A 7 9.53 -4.51 10.37
CA GLU A 7 9.09 -4.41 8.97
C GLU A 7 10.24 -3.91 8.07
N LEU A 8 11.03 -2.95 8.55
CA LEU A 8 12.19 -2.46 7.81
C LEU A 8 13.20 -3.57 7.55
N LEU A 9 13.54 -4.37 8.56
CA LEU A 9 14.40 -5.53 8.43
C LEU A 9 13.84 -6.57 7.44
N ARG A 10 12.52 -6.79 7.46
CA ARG A 10 11.85 -7.68 6.52
C ARG A 10 12.02 -7.22 5.06
N TYR A 11 11.86 -5.91 4.78
CA TYR A 11 12.07 -5.36 3.42
C TYR A 11 13.52 -5.39 3.00
N LEU A 12 14.47 -5.39 3.94
CA LEU A 12 15.89 -5.61 3.66
C LEU A 12 16.25 -7.09 3.45
N GLY A 13 15.27 -8.01 3.55
CA GLY A 13 15.51 -9.45 3.40
C GLY A 13 16.26 -10.08 4.58
N TRP A 14 16.22 -9.45 5.75
CA TRP A 14 16.88 -9.98 6.94
C TRP A 14 16.19 -11.27 7.44
N LYS A 15 17.01 -12.30 7.75
CA LYS A 15 16.55 -13.64 8.16
C LYS A 15 17.14 -14.06 9.51
N GLY A 16 17.29 -13.12 10.43
CA GLY A 16 17.79 -13.43 11.77
C GLY A 16 19.31 -13.37 11.94
N GLN A 17 20.03 -12.79 10.96
CA GLN A 17 21.47 -12.56 11.10
C GLN A 17 21.72 -11.59 12.27
N GLU A 18 22.83 -11.77 12.98
CA GLU A 18 23.29 -10.79 13.95
C GLU A 18 23.66 -9.49 13.23
N PHE A 19 23.33 -8.36 13.82
CA PHE A 19 23.75 -7.06 13.33
C PHE A 19 24.25 -6.19 14.48
N ASP A 20 25.28 -5.43 14.16
CA ASP A 20 26.00 -4.60 15.13
C ASP A 20 25.23 -3.31 15.45
N GLU A 21 25.71 -2.61 16.45
CA GLU A 21 25.14 -1.32 16.87
C GLU A 21 25.21 -0.28 15.76
N THR A 22 26.19 -0.37 14.87
CA THR A 22 26.36 0.55 13.73
C THR A 22 25.17 0.42 12.76
N LEU A 23 24.77 -0.82 12.42
CA LEU A 23 23.63 -1.05 11.54
C LEU A 23 22.32 -0.64 12.23
N GLN A 24 22.19 -0.93 13.56
CA GLN A 24 21.02 -0.45 14.31
C GLN A 24 20.84 1.06 14.23
N ASN A 25 21.93 1.81 14.42
CA ASN A 25 21.91 3.27 14.33
C ASN A 25 21.55 3.74 12.93
N LYS A 26 22.12 3.14 11.88
CA LYS A 26 21.76 3.45 10.49
C LYS A 26 20.29 3.19 10.18
N LEU A 27 19.70 2.10 10.69
CA LEU A 27 18.26 1.81 10.53
C LEU A 27 17.39 2.90 11.17
N LYS A 28 17.75 3.34 12.39
CA LYS A 28 17.05 4.43 13.08
C LYS A 28 17.18 5.76 12.33
N GLU A 29 18.37 6.08 11.84
CA GLU A 29 18.61 7.28 11.04
C GLU A 29 17.84 7.28 9.72
N ALA A 30 17.81 6.15 9.01
CA ALA A 30 17.04 6.00 7.78
C ALA A 30 15.53 6.17 8.03
N ALA A 31 14.99 5.56 9.09
CA ALA A 31 13.59 5.72 9.49
C ALA A 31 13.27 7.19 9.84
N LYS A 32 14.10 7.83 10.64
CA LYS A 32 13.96 9.26 10.97
C LYS A 32 14.00 10.12 9.72
N ARG A 33 15.00 9.93 8.87
CA ARG A 33 15.15 10.68 7.63
C ARG A 33 13.97 10.49 6.68
N CYS A 34 13.45 9.27 6.58
CA CYS A 34 12.25 9.00 5.80
C CYS A 34 11.04 9.81 6.32
N LEU A 35 10.81 9.83 7.63
CA LEU A 35 9.70 10.58 8.23
C LEU A 35 9.82 12.09 8.01
N GLU A 36 11.04 12.65 8.03
CA GLU A 36 11.30 14.05 7.73
C GLU A 36 10.96 14.42 6.27
N LEU A 37 11.22 13.49 5.33
CA LEU A 37 10.99 13.66 3.91
C LEU A 37 9.55 13.34 3.49
N ALA A 38 8.86 12.51 4.25
CA ALA A 38 7.52 12.08 3.91
C ALA A 38 6.52 13.24 3.85
N ARG A 39 5.67 13.21 2.83
CA ARG A 39 4.54 14.14 2.63
C ARG A 39 3.30 13.30 2.36
N PRO A 40 2.75 12.64 3.39
CA PRO A 40 1.64 11.71 3.23
C PRO A 40 0.39 12.44 2.74
N ARG A 41 -0.21 11.91 1.70
CA ARG A 41 -1.48 12.39 1.13
C ARG A 41 -2.29 11.20 0.67
N CYS A 42 -3.60 11.25 0.86
CA CYS A 42 -4.51 10.23 0.34
C CYS A 42 -5.76 10.85 -0.26
N VAL A 43 -6.43 10.07 -1.07
CA VAL A 43 -7.78 10.30 -1.53
C VAL A 43 -8.55 9.00 -1.43
N VAL A 44 -9.74 9.07 -0.88
CA VAL A 44 -10.65 7.94 -0.69
C VAL A 44 -11.99 8.28 -1.29
N LYS A 45 -12.64 7.32 -1.93
CA LYS A 45 -14.00 7.46 -2.44
C LYS A 45 -14.75 6.13 -2.32
N LYS A 46 -16.00 6.19 -1.88
CA LYS A 46 -16.91 5.05 -1.79
C LYS A 46 -17.68 4.88 -3.09
N PHE A 47 -17.88 3.66 -3.52
CA PHE A 47 -18.62 3.29 -4.73
C PHE A 47 -19.58 2.15 -4.42
N THR A 48 -20.69 2.12 -5.14
CA THR A 48 -21.61 0.95 -5.18
C THR A 48 -21.09 -0.03 -6.23
N ILE A 49 -21.19 -1.32 -5.96
CA ILE A 49 -20.83 -2.39 -6.89
C ILE A 49 -22.10 -2.92 -7.52
N SER A 50 -22.22 -2.89 -8.85
CA SER A 50 -23.31 -3.51 -9.57
C SER A 50 -23.11 -5.03 -9.71
N ASN A 51 -24.16 -5.75 -10.13
CA ASN A 51 -24.10 -7.20 -10.29
C ASN A 51 -23.06 -7.68 -11.31
N ASP A 52 -22.71 -6.85 -12.28
CA ASP A 52 -21.67 -7.08 -13.29
C ASP A 52 -20.29 -6.52 -12.87
N MET A 53 -20.06 -6.35 -11.57
CA MET A 53 -18.80 -5.83 -10.98
C MET A 53 -18.42 -4.42 -11.45
N ARG A 54 -19.39 -3.63 -11.90
CA ARG A 54 -19.17 -2.26 -12.35
C ARG A 54 -19.27 -1.29 -11.18
N ILE A 55 -18.36 -0.34 -11.11
CA ILE A 55 -18.32 0.70 -10.08
C ILE A 55 -18.42 2.12 -10.66
N ALA A 56 -18.35 2.23 -11.99
CA ALA A 56 -18.62 3.44 -12.77
C ALA A 56 -19.09 3.04 -14.16
N ASP A 57 -19.68 3.95 -14.93
CA ASP A 57 -20.26 3.68 -16.25
C ASP A 57 -19.25 3.05 -17.23
N ASP A 58 -17.97 3.46 -17.13
CA ASP A 58 -16.88 3.00 -17.99
C ASP A 58 -15.88 2.08 -17.28
N PHE A 59 -16.19 1.60 -16.04
CA PHE A 59 -15.25 0.79 -15.28
C PHE A 59 -15.92 -0.38 -14.55
N ALA A 60 -15.66 -1.58 -15.03
CA ALA A 60 -15.90 -2.84 -14.34
C ALA A 60 -14.59 -3.38 -13.76
N LEU A 61 -14.67 -4.02 -12.61
CA LEU A 61 -13.54 -4.73 -11.99
C LEU A 61 -13.41 -6.10 -12.64
N GLU A 62 -12.27 -6.35 -13.26
CA GLU A 62 -11.98 -7.57 -14.00
C GLU A 62 -11.10 -8.50 -13.14
N GLY A 63 -11.39 -9.81 -13.18
CA GLY A 63 -10.64 -10.84 -12.49
C GLY A 63 -11.48 -11.69 -11.55
N GLN A 64 -11.15 -12.98 -11.46
CA GLN A 64 -11.84 -13.91 -10.56
C GLN A 64 -11.42 -13.70 -9.11
N ASP A 65 -10.14 -13.37 -8.88
CA ASP A 65 -9.62 -13.15 -7.53
C ASP A 65 -10.23 -11.87 -6.91
N VAL A 66 -10.39 -10.80 -7.68
CA VAL A 66 -11.06 -9.58 -7.20
C VAL A 66 -12.55 -9.81 -6.97
N ALA A 67 -13.21 -10.58 -7.83
CA ALA A 67 -14.61 -10.95 -7.66
C ALA A 67 -14.81 -11.82 -6.40
N ALA A 68 -13.92 -12.78 -6.15
CA ALA A 68 -13.94 -13.60 -4.95
C ALA A 68 -13.66 -12.76 -3.69
N HIS A 69 -12.72 -11.79 -3.78
CA HIS A 69 -12.40 -10.89 -2.68
C HIS A 69 -13.59 -9.99 -2.28
N LEU A 70 -14.38 -9.56 -3.26
CA LEU A 70 -15.55 -8.72 -3.05
C LEU A 70 -16.88 -9.51 -2.92
N ALA A 71 -16.79 -10.83 -2.81
CA ALA A 71 -17.99 -11.66 -2.69
C ALA A 71 -18.85 -11.24 -1.47
N GLY A 72 -20.13 -10.93 -1.73
CA GLY A 72 -21.05 -10.46 -0.71
C GLY A 72 -20.96 -8.98 -0.36
N CYS A 73 -20.03 -8.22 -0.97
CA CYS A 73 -19.98 -6.77 -0.84
C CYS A 73 -20.92 -6.11 -1.86
N THR A 74 -21.59 -5.05 -1.44
CA THR A 74 -22.42 -4.20 -2.31
C THR A 74 -21.82 -2.82 -2.53
N GLU A 75 -20.82 -2.48 -1.74
CA GLU A 75 -20.06 -1.24 -1.81
C GLU A 75 -18.58 -1.54 -1.60
N LEU A 76 -17.76 -0.65 -2.07
CA LEU A 76 -16.32 -0.65 -1.80
C LEU A 76 -15.76 0.76 -1.65
N TYR A 77 -14.64 0.87 -0.99
CA TYR A 77 -13.77 2.03 -1.04
C TYR A 77 -12.66 1.81 -2.07
N LEU A 78 -12.46 2.79 -2.95
CA LEU A 78 -11.18 2.95 -3.62
C LEU A 78 -10.38 3.99 -2.85
N PHE A 79 -9.11 3.74 -2.66
CA PHE A 79 -8.18 4.76 -2.18
C PHE A 79 -6.86 4.76 -2.95
N ALA A 80 -6.25 5.92 -2.97
CA ALA A 80 -4.88 6.13 -3.43
C ALA A 80 -4.14 6.91 -2.35
N ALA A 81 -2.92 6.51 -2.04
CA ALA A 81 -2.08 7.14 -1.04
C ALA A 81 -0.64 7.23 -1.52
N THR A 82 0.05 8.28 -1.11
CA THR A 82 1.47 8.50 -1.40
C THR A 82 2.16 9.10 -0.18
N VAL A 83 3.46 8.82 -0.03
CA VAL A 83 4.32 9.54 0.91
C VAL A 83 5.13 10.64 0.22
N GLY A 84 4.83 10.92 -1.05
CA GLY A 84 5.45 11.99 -1.84
C GLY A 84 6.77 11.56 -2.48
N ALA A 85 7.36 12.47 -3.28
CA ALA A 85 8.54 12.20 -4.08
C ALA A 85 9.87 12.58 -3.40
N ASP A 86 9.84 13.20 -2.21
CA ASP A 86 11.06 13.72 -1.58
C ASP A 86 12.01 12.59 -1.17
N ALA A 87 11.47 11.49 -0.66
CA ALA A 87 12.26 10.31 -0.32
C ALA A 87 12.91 9.68 -1.57
N GLU A 88 12.21 9.60 -2.70
CA GLU A 88 12.75 9.07 -3.95
C GLU A 88 13.89 9.92 -4.51
N ARG A 89 13.73 11.25 -4.45
CA ARG A 89 14.80 12.17 -4.85
C ARG A 89 16.04 11.99 -3.99
N GLU A 90 15.87 11.83 -2.67
CA GLU A 90 16.99 11.61 -1.77
C GLU A 90 17.65 10.23 -1.98
N ILE A 91 16.86 9.18 -2.21
CA ILE A 91 17.35 7.84 -2.56
C ILE A 91 18.21 7.91 -3.83
N SER A 92 17.70 8.57 -4.88
CA SER A 92 18.44 8.76 -6.14
C SER A 92 19.74 9.55 -5.94
N ARG A 93 19.71 10.59 -5.10
CA ARG A 93 20.88 11.38 -4.74
C ARG A 93 21.95 10.55 -4.01
N LEU A 94 21.52 9.70 -3.09
CA LEU A 94 22.41 8.80 -2.34
C LEU A 94 23.07 7.78 -3.27
N PHE A 95 22.33 7.18 -4.19
CA PHE A 95 22.92 6.28 -5.20
C PHE A 95 23.94 7.00 -6.08
N ALA A 96 23.61 8.19 -6.58
CA ALA A 96 24.52 9.00 -7.39
C ALA A 96 25.79 9.40 -6.62
N ALA A 97 25.72 9.55 -5.30
CA ALA A 97 26.85 9.84 -4.42
C ALA A 97 27.66 8.59 -4.00
N GLY A 98 27.36 7.41 -4.53
CA GLY A 98 28.01 6.15 -4.16
C GLY A 98 27.65 5.60 -2.78
N LYS A 99 26.60 6.14 -2.14
CA LYS A 99 26.11 5.73 -0.81
C LYS A 99 24.99 4.68 -0.91
N ALA A 100 25.26 3.59 -1.64
CA ALA A 100 24.23 2.59 -1.97
C ALA A 100 23.56 1.97 -0.73
N ASN A 101 24.32 1.71 0.35
CA ASN A 101 23.75 1.16 1.57
C ASN A 101 22.75 2.11 2.22
N ASP A 102 23.08 3.39 2.33
CA ASP A 102 22.19 4.39 2.90
C ASP A 102 20.94 4.58 2.03
N ALA A 103 21.11 4.51 0.70
CA ALA A 103 19.99 4.55 -0.26
C ALA A 103 19.03 3.37 -0.06
N LEU A 104 19.54 2.14 0.07
CA LEU A 104 18.72 0.94 0.29
C LEU A 104 17.98 0.99 1.63
N LEU A 105 18.63 1.47 2.68
CA LEU A 105 17.98 1.65 3.99
C LEU A 105 16.83 2.66 3.90
N LEU A 106 17.06 3.80 3.23
CA LEU A 106 16.03 4.82 3.05
C LEU A 106 14.89 4.32 2.14
N ASP A 107 15.19 3.55 1.09
CA ASP A 107 14.19 2.94 0.21
C ASP A 107 13.27 1.98 0.98
N SER A 108 13.87 1.12 1.80
CA SER A 108 13.11 0.20 2.66
C SER A 108 12.28 0.95 3.70
N ALA A 109 12.82 2.02 4.29
CA ALA A 109 12.08 2.86 5.22
C ALA A 109 10.87 3.54 4.54
N ALA A 110 11.03 4.04 3.31
CA ALA A 110 9.95 4.66 2.54
C ALA A 110 8.86 3.64 2.14
N THR A 111 9.24 2.38 1.88
CA THR A 111 8.29 1.28 1.68
C THR A 111 7.49 0.99 2.97
N CYS A 112 8.17 0.91 4.12
CA CYS A 112 7.48 0.78 5.41
C CYS A 112 6.53 1.96 5.68
N ALA A 113 6.95 3.17 5.35
CA ALA A 113 6.16 4.37 5.57
C ALA A 113 4.85 4.37 4.78
N VAL A 114 4.89 4.03 3.48
CA VAL A 114 3.67 3.99 2.65
C VAL A 114 2.71 2.88 3.10
N GLU A 115 3.24 1.72 3.49
CA GLU A 115 2.41 0.62 4.01
C GLU A 115 1.77 0.96 5.36
N SER A 116 2.54 1.56 6.28
CA SER A 116 2.01 2.05 7.56
C SER A 116 0.91 3.11 7.35
N TYR A 117 1.11 4.02 6.40
CA TYR A 117 0.10 5.02 6.08
C TYR A 117 -1.16 4.40 5.48
N ALA A 118 -1.01 3.41 4.61
CA ALA A 118 -2.15 2.68 4.07
C ALA A 118 -2.91 1.88 5.15
N ASP A 119 -2.21 1.36 6.16
CA ASP A 119 -2.84 0.67 7.30
C ASP A 119 -3.64 1.67 8.16
N GLU A 120 -3.12 2.88 8.42
CA GLU A 120 -3.85 3.95 9.11
C GLU A 120 -5.13 4.35 8.37
N ILE A 121 -5.07 4.49 7.03
CA ILE A 121 -6.26 4.77 6.21
C ILE A 121 -7.31 3.67 6.39
N CYS A 122 -6.90 2.40 6.39
CA CYS A 122 -7.82 1.28 6.59
C CYS A 122 -8.45 1.30 8.01
N GLU A 123 -7.66 1.62 9.02
CA GLU A 123 -8.15 1.74 10.41
C GLU A 123 -9.15 2.89 10.54
N ASP A 124 -8.89 4.04 9.93
CA ASP A 124 -9.79 5.19 9.93
C ASP A 124 -11.10 4.88 9.20
N LEU A 125 -11.03 4.20 8.03
CA LEU A 125 -12.21 3.76 7.29
C LEU A 125 -13.04 2.78 8.11
N GLN A 126 -12.42 1.78 8.75
CA GLN A 126 -13.12 0.83 9.60
C GLN A 126 -13.75 1.51 10.82
N ALA A 127 -13.11 2.53 11.39
CA ALA A 127 -13.66 3.27 12.52
C ALA A 127 -14.91 4.09 12.13
N GLY A 128 -15.02 4.50 10.86
CA GLY A 128 -16.18 5.20 10.30
C GLY A 128 -17.29 4.31 9.76
N GLU A 129 -17.07 2.98 9.68
CA GLU A 129 -18.01 2.01 9.10
C GLU A 129 -18.68 1.12 10.17
N THR A 130 -19.98 0.87 9.95
CA THR A 130 -20.74 -0.07 10.78
C THR A 130 -20.46 -1.52 10.42
N PHE A 131 -20.14 -1.78 9.16
CA PHE A 131 -19.86 -3.10 8.61
C PHE A 131 -18.37 -3.39 8.56
N ALA A 132 -18.01 -4.67 8.58
CA ALA A 132 -16.63 -5.08 8.43
C ALA A 132 -16.12 -4.75 7.02
N LEU A 133 -14.89 -4.29 6.96
CA LEU A 133 -14.16 -4.08 5.72
C LEU A 133 -13.32 -5.31 5.37
N THR A 134 -13.20 -5.60 4.07
CA THR A 134 -12.24 -6.60 3.60
C THR A 134 -10.81 -6.07 3.75
N GLU A 135 -9.81 -6.94 3.58
CA GLU A 135 -8.43 -6.51 3.43
C GLU A 135 -8.26 -5.68 2.15
N ARG A 136 -7.15 -4.97 2.04
CA ARG A 136 -6.77 -4.22 0.83
C ARG A 136 -6.50 -5.17 -0.33
N PHE A 137 -7.03 -4.88 -1.51
CA PHE A 137 -6.73 -5.58 -2.75
C PHE A 137 -6.30 -4.57 -3.81
N SER A 138 -5.14 -4.74 -4.39
CA SER A 138 -4.51 -3.79 -5.31
C SER A 138 -4.39 -4.34 -6.72
N CYS A 139 -4.30 -3.47 -7.73
CA CYS A 139 -3.93 -3.88 -9.08
C CYS A 139 -2.60 -4.64 -9.08
N GLY A 140 -2.50 -5.68 -9.91
CA GLY A 140 -1.34 -6.57 -9.96
C GLY A 140 -1.38 -7.72 -8.97
N TYR A 141 -2.35 -7.77 -8.03
CA TYR A 141 -2.59 -8.96 -7.20
C TYR A 141 -3.51 -9.96 -7.90
N GLY A 142 -3.15 -11.25 -7.82
CA GLY A 142 -3.91 -12.30 -8.48
C GLY A 142 -4.05 -12.04 -9.97
N ASP A 143 -5.29 -12.08 -10.46
CA ASP A 143 -5.65 -11.76 -11.83
C ASP A 143 -6.24 -10.35 -12.03
N PHE A 144 -6.17 -9.48 -11.01
CA PHE A 144 -6.59 -8.09 -11.15
C PHE A 144 -5.56 -7.30 -11.97
N PRO A 145 -5.89 -6.87 -13.19
CA PRO A 145 -4.89 -6.37 -14.11
C PRO A 145 -4.29 -5.03 -13.64
N LEU A 146 -2.97 -4.89 -13.79
CA LEU A 146 -2.29 -3.63 -13.49
C LEU A 146 -2.78 -2.47 -14.37
N SER A 147 -3.29 -2.77 -15.58
CA SER A 147 -3.89 -1.79 -16.50
C SER A 147 -5.17 -1.11 -15.97
N ALA A 148 -5.74 -1.61 -14.86
CA ALA A 148 -6.84 -0.93 -14.17
C ALA A 148 -6.38 0.32 -13.38
N GLN A 149 -5.08 0.42 -13.09
CA GLN A 149 -4.47 1.49 -12.30
C GLN A 149 -4.83 2.90 -12.79
N PRO A 150 -4.67 3.26 -14.08
CA PRO A 150 -5.01 4.60 -14.58
C PRO A 150 -6.49 4.96 -14.38
N LYS A 151 -7.40 3.98 -14.51
CA LYS A 151 -8.83 4.20 -14.30
C LYS A 151 -9.14 4.49 -12.83
N ILE A 152 -8.54 3.76 -11.90
CA ILE A 152 -8.66 3.99 -10.46
C ILE A 152 -8.18 5.40 -10.11
N LEU A 153 -7.00 5.79 -10.57
CA LEU A 153 -6.44 7.12 -10.32
C LEU A 153 -7.36 8.24 -10.86
N ARG A 154 -7.93 8.05 -12.05
CA ARG A 154 -8.89 9.00 -12.64
C ARG A 154 -10.19 9.10 -11.83
N LEU A 155 -10.79 7.98 -11.41
CA LEU A 155 -11.99 7.98 -10.58
C LEU A 155 -11.80 8.70 -9.24
N LEU A 156 -10.60 8.65 -8.71
CA LEU A 156 -10.20 9.33 -7.48
C LEU A 156 -9.78 10.79 -7.73
N SER A 157 -9.49 11.19 -8.97
CA SER A 157 -8.81 12.46 -9.33
C SER A 157 -7.48 12.60 -8.58
N ALA A 158 -6.71 11.50 -8.54
CA ALA A 158 -5.53 11.39 -7.69
C ALA A 158 -4.39 12.32 -8.13
N ASP A 159 -4.28 12.58 -9.44
CA ASP A 159 -3.34 13.52 -10.04
C ASP A 159 -3.48 14.94 -9.48
N THR A 160 -4.69 15.46 -9.49
CA THR A 160 -4.99 16.82 -9.04
C THR A 160 -5.04 16.95 -7.52
N LYS A 161 -5.54 15.92 -6.81
CA LYS A 161 -5.73 15.97 -5.36
C LYS A 161 -4.46 15.68 -4.57
N ILE A 162 -3.67 14.70 -5.01
CA ILE A 162 -2.50 14.22 -4.26
C ILE A 162 -1.21 14.15 -5.09
N GLY A 163 -1.27 14.52 -6.38
CA GLY A 163 -0.11 14.51 -7.29
C GLY A 163 0.36 13.10 -7.62
N LEU A 164 -0.58 12.12 -7.68
CA LEU A 164 -0.28 10.74 -7.97
C LEU A 164 -0.81 10.36 -9.34
N CYS A 165 0.07 9.90 -10.22
CA CYS A 165 -0.25 9.41 -11.56
C CYS A 165 0.37 8.02 -11.79
N SER A 166 0.14 7.45 -12.95
CA SER A 166 0.83 6.24 -13.44
C SER A 166 1.50 6.53 -14.77
N ASP A 167 2.60 5.83 -15.03
CA ASP A 167 3.31 5.85 -16.31
C ASP A 167 2.67 4.91 -17.35
N GLU A 168 3.30 4.79 -18.51
CA GLU A 168 2.86 3.92 -19.61
C GLU A 168 2.91 2.41 -19.25
N SER A 169 3.73 2.04 -18.27
CA SER A 169 3.83 0.68 -17.71
C SER A 169 2.85 0.45 -16.56
N PHE A 170 1.95 1.40 -16.30
CA PHE A 170 0.99 1.40 -15.20
C PHE A 170 1.62 1.48 -13.80
N LEU A 171 2.91 1.83 -13.68
CA LEU A 171 3.57 2.02 -12.41
C LEU A 171 3.23 3.39 -11.83
N LEU A 172 3.10 3.45 -10.50
CA LEU A 172 2.77 4.68 -9.78
C LEU A 172 3.95 5.66 -9.73
N SER A 173 3.64 6.94 -9.89
CA SER A 173 4.57 8.06 -9.70
C SER A 173 3.91 9.13 -8.83
N PRO A 174 4.46 9.44 -7.65
CA PRO A 174 5.65 8.85 -7.00
C PRO A 174 5.56 7.34 -6.76
N GLN A 175 6.69 6.62 -6.76
CA GLN A 175 6.74 5.16 -6.60
C GLN A 175 6.31 4.69 -5.21
N LYS A 176 6.64 5.47 -4.17
CA LYS A 176 6.24 5.18 -2.78
C LYS A 176 4.79 5.59 -2.57
N SER A 177 3.92 4.88 -3.29
CA SER A 177 2.47 5.10 -3.34
C SER A 177 1.75 3.75 -3.44
N VAL A 178 0.47 3.76 -3.11
CA VAL A 178 -0.40 2.59 -3.19
C VAL A 178 -1.78 2.99 -3.66
N THR A 179 -2.41 2.15 -4.47
CA THR A 179 -3.84 2.16 -4.71
C THR A 179 -4.43 0.84 -4.26
N ALA A 180 -5.61 0.87 -3.70
CA ALA A 180 -6.32 -0.35 -3.35
C ALA A 180 -7.82 -0.16 -3.36
N LEU A 181 -8.52 -1.28 -3.43
CA LEU A 181 -9.93 -1.39 -3.13
C LEU A 181 -10.12 -2.15 -1.81
N ILE A 182 -11.21 -1.82 -1.12
CA ILE A 182 -11.62 -2.43 0.16
C ILE A 182 -13.12 -2.62 0.10
N GLY A 183 -13.60 -3.85 0.13
CA GLY A 183 -15.03 -4.15 0.12
C GLY A 183 -15.69 -3.84 1.46
N VAL A 184 -16.92 -3.38 1.42
CA VAL A 184 -17.78 -3.24 2.59
C VAL A 184 -18.66 -4.48 2.66
N THR A 185 -18.47 -5.31 3.69
CA THR A 185 -19.21 -6.56 3.85
C THR A 185 -20.62 -6.30 4.43
N LYS A 186 -21.49 -7.30 4.39
CA LYS A 186 -22.79 -7.24 5.10
C LYS A 186 -22.69 -7.72 6.55
N GLN A 187 -21.50 -8.12 7.00
CA GLN A 187 -21.28 -8.57 8.37
C GLN A 187 -20.94 -7.37 9.24
N SER A 188 -21.43 -7.38 10.48
CA SER A 188 -21.05 -6.36 11.46
C SER A 188 -19.54 -6.36 11.68
N ALA A 189 -18.96 -5.18 11.86
CA ALA A 189 -17.55 -5.02 12.15
C ALA A 189 -17.15 -5.86 13.39
N PRO A 190 -16.05 -6.62 13.34
CA PRO A 190 -15.57 -7.33 14.51
C PRO A 190 -15.18 -6.32 15.60
N GLU A 191 -15.46 -6.62 16.86
CA GLU A 191 -14.89 -5.86 17.96
C GLU A 191 -13.35 -5.77 17.79
N LYS A 192 -12.82 -4.56 17.87
CA LYS A 192 -11.46 -4.17 17.51
C LYS A 192 -10.39 -5.24 17.79
N LYS A 193 -9.95 -5.95 16.77
CA LYS A 193 -8.62 -6.56 16.76
C LYS A 193 -7.68 -5.59 16.04
N ARG A 194 -6.82 -4.91 16.80
CA ARG A 194 -5.74 -4.09 16.24
C ARG A 194 -4.77 -5.02 15.51
N GLY A 195 -4.61 -4.83 14.23
CA GLY A 195 -3.61 -5.50 13.41
C GLY A 195 -4.15 -5.77 12.01
N CYS A 196 -3.46 -5.26 11.01
CA CYS A 196 -3.68 -5.65 9.62
C CYS A 196 -3.46 -7.16 9.53
N GLY A 197 -4.48 -7.88 9.05
CA GLY A 197 -4.48 -9.33 9.00
C GLY A 197 -3.27 -9.91 8.29
N ASN A 198 -3.04 -11.18 8.48
CA ASN A 198 -1.91 -11.94 7.94
C ASN A 198 -2.01 -12.04 6.40
N LYS A 199 -1.66 -10.94 5.69
CA LYS A 199 -1.69 -10.83 4.21
C LYS A 199 -0.96 -12.00 3.52
N CYS A 200 0.01 -12.61 4.20
CA CYS A 200 0.78 -13.72 3.69
C CYS A 200 0.07 -15.07 3.81
N GLY A 201 -0.87 -15.23 4.75
CA GLY A 201 -1.60 -16.48 4.97
C GLY A 201 -2.46 -16.91 3.78
N ASN A 202 -3.06 -15.96 3.09
CA ASN A 202 -3.94 -16.19 1.93
C ASN A 202 -3.23 -15.99 0.57
N CYS A 203 -1.95 -15.59 0.57
CA CYS A 203 -1.20 -15.36 -0.66
C CYS A 203 -0.73 -16.68 -1.27
N LYS A 204 -1.13 -16.95 -2.52
CA LYS A 204 -0.75 -18.15 -3.27
C LYS A 204 0.69 -18.14 -3.79
N HIS A 205 1.41 -17.01 -3.69
CA HIS A 205 2.78 -16.88 -4.17
C HIS A 205 3.78 -17.51 -3.22
N GLY A 206 4.16 -18.77 -3.47
CA GLY A 206 5.02 -19.57 -2.58
C GLY A 206 6.49 -19.14 -2.50
N GLY A 207 6.98 -18.38 -3.48
CA GLY A 207 8.39 -17.93 -3.59
C GLY A 207 8.63 -16.47 -3.18
N CYS A 208 7.71 -15.84 -2.45
CA CYS A 208 7.84 -14.45 -2.06
C CYS A 208 8.95 -14.26 -1.01
N ALA A 209 9.97 -13.44 -1.33
CA ALA A 209 11.07 -13.11 -0.42
C ALA A 209 10.61 -12.34 0.85
N TYR A 210 9.40 -11.75 0.80
CA TYR A 210 8.83 -10.93 1.88
C TYR A 210 7.69 -11.63 2.63
N ARG A 211 7.49 -12.94 2.42
CA ARG A 211 6.42 -13.70 3.09
C ARG A 211 6.61 -13.66 4.60
N LYS A 212 5.54 -13.35 5.34
CA LYS A 212 5.50 -13.51 6.81
C LYS A 212 5.30 -14.99 7.12
N GLU A 213 6.16 -15.56 7.95
CA GLU A 213 6.02 -16.89 8.53
C GLU A 213 4.99 -16.89 9.66
#